data_2cca43e7e1717ec7f65b22fac366b76a
#
_entry.id   2cca43e7e1717ec7f65b22fac366b76a
#
_cell.length_a   1.000
_cell.length_b   1.000
_cell.length_c   1.000
_cell.angle_alpha   90.00
_cell.angle_beta   90.00
_cell.angle_gamma   90.00
#
_symmetry.space_group_name_H-M   'P 1'
#
loop_
_entity.id
_entity.type
_entity.pdbx_description
1 polymer ?
#
loop_
_entity_poly.entity_id
_entity_poly.type
_entity_poly.pdbx_seq_one_letter_code
_entity_poly.pdbx_strand_id
1 'polypeptide(L)'
;MTPLVVHSHYSLMWGTASPGQVCRAARQLGYDRLALTDTDNLYGLWPFLAACRREGITPIVGAEVTEPGRSRRAVCLVETDEGYRNLCRLLTRRHLEAETFDLENDLSARAEGLTVLTVDPGLLEAWHAAGVFVVAAMPRRPLPATHPL
;
A
#
# COMPACT_ATOMS: atom_id res chain seq x y z
N MET A 1 8.83 15.00 2.65
CA MET A 1 8.81 13.51 2.84
C MET A 1 7.37 13.05 2.74
N THR A 2 7.07 11.98 2.01
CA THR A 2 5.70 11.51 1.78
C THR A 2 5.53 10.13 2.39
N PRO A 3 4.59 9.90 3.34
CA PRO A 3 4.29 8.56 3.85
C PRO A 3 3.59 7.73 2.75
N LEU A 4 4.20 6.60 2.37
CA LEU A 4 3.72 5.75 1.28
C LEU A 4 3.10 4.42 1.76
N VAL A 5 3.30 4.05 3.02
CA VAL A 5 2.73 2.83 3.62
C VAL A 5 2.01 3.24 4.88
N VAL A 6 0.69 3.36 4.79
CA VAL A 6 -0.18 3.82 5.88
C VAL A 6 -1.46 2.99 5.90
N HIS A 7 -1.78 2.44 7.05
CA HIS A 7 -2.96 1.63 7.27
C HIS A 7 -3.98 2.38 8.13
N SER A 8 -5.25 2.30 7.75
CA SER A 8 -6.37 2.75 8.58
C SER A 8 -7.00 1.58 9.35
N HIS A 9 -8.07 1.85 10.08
CA HIS A 9 -8.84 0.82 10.78
C HIS A 9 -9.49 -0.23 9.85
N TYR A 10 -9.48 0.00 8.54
CA TYR A 10 -9.91 -1.00 7.55
C TYR A 10 -8.87 -2.11 7.34
N SER A 11 -7.65 -1.92 7.83
CA SER A 11 -6.63 -2.97 7.93
C SER A 11 -6.72 -3.63 9.29
N LEU A 12 -7.46 -4.75 9.37
CA LEU A 12 -7.67 -5.48 10.61
C LEU A 12 -6.34 -5.84 11.27
N MET A 13 -6.23 -5.58 12.58
CA MET A 13 -5.06 -5.83 13.42
C MET A 13 -3.82 -4.97 13.11
N TRP A 14 -3.87 -4.04 12.13
CA TRP A 14 -2.75 -3.17 11.79
C TRP A 14 -3.04 -1.69 12.06
N GLY A 15 -4.20 -1.21 11.69
CA GLY A 15 -4.59 0.17 11.83
C GLY A 15 -5.72 0.35 12.85
N THR A 16 -5.65 1.41 13.66
CA THR A 16 -6.70 1.77 14.63
C THR A 16 -7.38 3.09 14.30
N ALA A 17 -6.72 3.95 13.52
CA ALA A 17 -7.20 5.27 13.18
C ALA A 17 -8.10 5.25 11.93
N SER A 18 -9.15 6.06 11.94
CA SER A 18 -9.95 6.28 10.73
C SER A 18 -9.15 7.06 9.67
N PRO A 19 -9.49 6.94 8.37
CA PRO A 19 -8.85 7.75 7.33
C PRO A 19 -8.82 9.25 7.63
N GLY A 20 -9.89 9.78 8.25
CA GLY A 20 -9.94 11.18 8.67
C GLY A 20 -8.96 11.53 9.78
N GLN A 21 -8.74 10.64 10.75
CA GLN A 21 -7.73 10.83 11.80
C GLN A 21 -6.32 10.77 11.23
N VAL A 22 -6.06 9.84 10.30
CA VAL A 22 -4.79 9.70 9.60
C VAL A 22 -4.46 10.99 8.82
N CYS A 23 -5.41 11.54 8.06
CA CYS A 23 -5.21 12.78 7.32
C CYS A 23 -4.92 13.97 8.24
N ARG A 24 -5.67 14.13 9.34
CA ARG A 24 -5.40 15.19 10.32
C ARG A 24 -4.01 15.08 10.94
N ALA A 25 -3.61 13.89 11.34
CA ALA A 25 -2.27 13.65 11.89
C ALA A 25 -1.19 13.99 10.87
N ALA A 26 -1.37 13.57 9.61
CA ALA A 26 -0.45 13.88 8.52
C ALA A 26 -0.33 15.40 8.32
N ARG A 27 -1.44 16.13 8.34
CA ARG A 27 -1.44 17.58 8.22
C ARG A 27 -0.73 18.28 9.39
N GLN A 28 -0.96 17.81 10.61
CA GLN A 28 -0.29 18.33 11.82
C GLN A 28 1.22 18.09 11.78
N LEU A 29 1.66 17.00 11.17
CA LEU A 29 3.08 16.67 10.95
C LEU A 29 3.72 17.39 9.74
N GLY A 30 2.95 18.23 9.05
CA GLY A 30 3.44 19.03 7.92
C GLY A 30 3.53 18.27 6.60
N TYR A 31 2.86 17.11 6.47
CA TYR A 31 2.79 16.40 5.19
C TYR A 31 1.76 17.04 4.26
N ASP A 32 2.12 17.21 3.00
CA ASP A 32 1.27 17.71 1.91
C ASP A 32 0.73 16.59 1.02
N ARG A 33 1.31 15.39 1.13
CA ARG A 33 0.92 14.17 0.41
C ARG A 33 0.86 13.00 1.37
N LEU A 34 -0.05 12.07 1.09
CA LEU A 34 -0.25 10.88 1.91
C LEU A 34 -0.79 9.74 1.07
N ALA A 35 -0.22 8.54 1.20
CA ALA A 35 -0.84 7.33 0.69
C ALA A 35 -1.75 6.69 1.75
N LEU A 36 -2.84 6.08 1.31
CA LEU A 36 -3.57 5.09 2.10
C LEU A 36 -3.40 3.73 1.42
N THR A 37 -2.91 2.75 2.16
CA THR A 37 -2.53 1.43 1.65
C THR A 37 -3.05 0.34 2.58
N ASP A 38 -4.37 0.31 2.75
CA ASP A 38 -5.02 -0.71 3.57
C ASP A 38 -4.78 -2.12 3.02
N THR A 39 -4.74 -3.11 3.91
CA THR A 39 -4.39 -4.48 3.56
C THR A 39 -5.57 -5.16 2.85
N ASP A 40 -5.31 -5.61 1.63
CA ASP A 40 -6.20 -6.39 0.77
C ASP A 40 -7.56 -5.73 0.46
N ASN A 41 -7.67 -4.41 0.62
CA ASN A 41 -8.92 -3.72 0.33
C ASN A 41 -8.74 -2.23 0.01
N LEU A 42 -9.82 -1.62 -0.51
CA LEU A 42 -9.96 -0.19 -0.77
C LEU A 42 -11.17 0.41 -0.03
N TYR A 43 -11.61 -0.20 1.07
CA TYR A 43 -12.83 0.24 1.77
C TYR A 43 -12.72 1.66 2.32
N GLY A 44 -11.51 2.08 2.71
CA GLY A 44 -11.22 3.43 3.20
C GLY A 44 -11.08 4.50 2.13
N LEU A 45 -11.18 4.16 0.83
CA LEU A 45 -10.88 5.08 -0.27
C LEU A 45 -11.72 6.36 -0.23
N TRP A 46 -13.05 6.24 -0.20
CA TRP A 46 -13.93 7.41 -0.26
C TRP A 46 -13.79 8.32 0.97
N PRO A 47 -13.84 7.83 2.21
CA PRO A 47 -13.59 8.66 3.38
C PRO A 47 -12.17 9.25 3.39
N PHE A 48 -11.17 8.57 2.83
CA PHE A 48 -9.81 9.08 2.68
C PHE A 48 -9.75 10.27 1.70
N LEU A 49 -10.33 10.14 0.50
CA LEU A 49 -10.35 11.22 -0.49
C LEU A 49 -11.10 12.45 0.04
N ALA A 50 -12.21 12.25 0.74
CA ALA A 50 -12.96 13.34 1.37
C ALA A 50 -12.14 14.04 2.47
N ALA A 51 -11.43 13.26 3.29
CA ALA A 51 -10.56 13.78 4.34
C ALA A 51 -9.37 14.55 3.76
N CYS A 52 -8.70 14.02 2.75
CA CYS A 52 -7.58 14.68 2.07
C CYS A 52 -8.02 16.04 1.50
N ARG A 53 -9.18 16.10 0.85
CA ARG A 53 -9.74 17.35 0.32
C ARG A 53 -9.97 18.39 1.42
N ARG A 54 -10.51 17.96 2.56
CA ARG A 54 -10.77 18.84 3.71
C ARG A 54 -9.49 19.35 4.36
N GLU A 55 -8.48 18.50 4.49
CA GLU A 55 -7.20 18.83 5.15
C GLU A 55 -6.17 19.46 4.19
N GLY A 56 -6.46 19.59 2.89
CA GLY A 56 -5.54 20.12 1.88
C GLY A 56 -4.34 19.21 1.63
N ILE A 57 -4.56 17.89 1.66
CA ILE A 57 -3.54 16.85 1.38
C ILE A 57 -3.78 16.27 0.00
N THR A 58 -2.73 16.06 -0.78
CA THR A 58 -2.79 15.33 -2.04
C THR A 58 -2.82 13.82 -1.76
N PRO A 59 -3.91 13.13 -2.11
CA PRO A 59 -4.03 11.69 -1.86
C PRO A 59 -3.19 10.88 -2.84
N ILE A 60 -2.61 9.79 -2.36
CA ILE A 60 -2.06 8.70 -3.18
C ILE A 60 -2.89 7.46 -2.86
N VAL A 61 -3.53 6.91 -3.88
CA VAL A 61 -4.35 5.71 -3.73
C VAL A 61 -3.49 4.48 -3.86
N GLY A 62 -3.68 3.50 -2.96
CA GLY A 62 -2.97 2.25 -3.02
C GLY A 62 -3.58 1.18 -2.12
N ALA A 63 -2.98 0.01 -2.14
CA ALA A 63 -3.29 -1.07 -1.21
C ALA A 63 -2.04 -1.92 -0.96
N GLU A 64 -1.93 -2.47 0.25
CA GLU A 64 -1.04 -3.59 0.50
C GLU A 64 -1.75 -4.87 0.07
N VAL A 65 -1.12 -5.65 -0.81
CA VAL A 65 -1.65 -6.93 -1.29
C VAL A 65 -0.84 -8.05 -0.67
N THR A 66 -1.51 -8.98 0.00
CA THR A 66 -0.89 -10.13 0.67
C THR A 66 -1.15 -11.43 -0.08
N GLU A 67 -0.17 -12.33 -0.06
CA GLU A 67 -0.33 -13.68 -0.62
C GLU A 67 -1.01 -14.59 0.42
N PRO A 68 -2.15 -15.21 0.11
CA PRO A 68 -2.82 -16.11 1.04
C PRO A 68 -1.92 -17.25 1.50
N GLY A 69 -1.87 -17.49 2.81
CA GLY A 69 -1.07 -18.59 3.39
C GLY A 69 0.45 -18.40 3.36
N ARG A 70 0.96 -17.26 2.89
CA ARG A 70 2.38 -16.91 2.87
C ARG A 70 2.63 -15.54 3.48
N SER A 71 3.90 -15.27 3.86
CA SER A 71 4.29 -13.97 4.42
C SER A 71 4.61 -12.91 3.36
N ARG A 72 4.52 -13.26 2.06
CA ARG A 72 4.83 -12.35 0.95
C ARG A 72 3.77 -11.27 0.81
N ARG A 73 4.21 -10.04 0.56
CA ARG A 73 3.33 -8.88 0.38
C ARG A 73 3.98 -7.82 -0.51
N ALA A 74 3.14 -7.00 -1.11
CA ALA A 74 3.56 -5.83 -1.86
C ALA A 74 2.61 -4.66 -1.62
N VAL A 75 3.12 -3.44 -1.65
CA VAL A 75 2.29 -2.24 -1.68
C VAL A 75 2.20 -1.77 -3.12
N CYS A 76 0.98 -1.64 -3.61
CA CYS A 76 0.70 -1.16 -4.96
C CYS A 76 0.15 0.27 -4.86
N LEU A 77 0.85 1.24 -5.45
CA LEU A 77 0.44 2.64 -5.52
C LEU A 77 -0.07 2.94 -6.93
N VAL A 78 -1.20 3.60 -7.02
CA VAL A 78 -1.86 3.92 -8.30
C VAL A 78 -1.25 5.17 -8.92
N GLU A 79 -0.78 5.04 -10.18
CA GLU A 79 -0.25 6.14 -10.99
C GLU A 79 -1.25 6.64 -12.03
N THR A 80 -2.07 5.73 -12.56
CA THR A 80 -2.98 6.02 -13.67
C THR A 80 -4.36 5.39 -13.43
N ASP A 81 -5.36 5.79 -14.21
CA ASP A 81 -6.69 5.17 -14.19
C ASP A 81 -6.64 3.66 -14.52
N GLU A 82 -5.75 3.26 -15.42
CA GLU A 82 -5.57 1.82 -15.70
C GLU A 82 -4.92 1.11 -14.50
N GLY A 83 -3.98 1.74 -13.82
CA GLY A 83 -3.41 1.21 -12.58
C GLY A 83 -4.49 0.99 -11.51
N TYR A 84 -5.43 1.92 -11.37
CA TYR A 84 -6.57 1.73 -10.46
C TYR A 84 -7.43 0.51 -10.83
N ARG A 85 -7.76 0.35 -12.12
CA ARG A 85 -8.50 -0.83 -12.60
C ARG A 85 -7.73 -2.11 -12.35
N ASN A 86 -6.43 -2.10 -12.59
CA ASN A 86 -5.54 -3.24 -12.37
C ASN A 86 -5.44 -3.62 -10.89
N LEU A 87 -5.34 -2.62 -9.99
CA LEU A 87 -5.39 -2.86 -8.55
C LEU A 87 -6.72 -3.47 -8.10
N CYS A 88 -7.84 -2.96 -8.60
CA CYS A 88 -9.16 -3.54 -8.32
C CYS A 88 -9.26 -5.00 -8.81
N ARG A 89 -8.78 -5.31 -10.02
CA ARG A 89 -8.75 -6.69 -10.56
C ARG A 89 -7.84 -7.60 -9.73
N LEU A 90 -6.69 -7.10 -9.31
CA LEU A 90 -5.75 -7.85 -8.46
C LEU A 90 -6.37 -8.21 -7.11
N LEU A 91 -6.99 -7.24 -6.43
CA LEU A 91 -7.69 -7.46 -5.17
C LEU A 91 -8.88 -8.41 -5.32
N THR A 92 -9.65 -8.26 -6.40
CA THR A 92 -10.78 -9.17 -6.70
C THR A 92 -10.29 -10.61 -6.85
N ARG A 93 -9.24 -10.83 -7.66
CA ARG A 93 -8.65 -12.17 -7.85
C ARG A 93 -8.12 -12.74 -6.53
N ARG A 94 -7.42 -11.92 -5.74
CA ARG A 94 -6.90 -12.31 -4.42
C ARG A 94 -8.01 -12.81 -3.49
N HIS A 95 -9.19 -12.19 -3.53
CA HIS A 95 -10.32 -12.58 -2.68
C HIS A 95 -11.13 -13.75 -3.21
N LEU A 96 -11.40 -13.78 -4.51
CA LEU A 96 -12.26 -14.80 -5.11
C LEU A 96 -11.54 -16.12 -5.42
N GLU A 97 -10.24 -16.06 -5.66
CA GLU A 97 -9.44 -17.19 -6.11
C GLU A 97 -8.20 -17.40 -5.20
N ALA A 98 -8.39 -17.25 -3.89
CA ALA A 98 -7.30 -17.26 -2.91
C ALA A 98 -6.43 -18.52 -2.95
N GLU A 99 -7.00 -19.67 -3.30
CA GLU A 99 -6.28 -20.95 -3.38
C GLU A 99 -5.28 -21.01 -4.56
N THR A 100 -5.55 -20.27 -5.61
CA THR A 100 -4.71 -20.23 -6.83
C THR A 100 -4.01 -18.89 -7.02
N PHE A 101 -4.20 -17.94 -6.10
CA PHE A 101 -3.56 -16.63 -6.17
C PHE A 101 -2.07 -16.75 -5.91
N ASP A 102 -1.28 -16.26 -6.86
CA ASP A 102 0.17 -16.14 -6.75
C ASP A 102 0.56 -14.67 -6.93
N LEU A 103 1.06 -14.07 -5.86
CA LEU A 103 1.35 -12.63 -5.83
C LEU A 103 2.34 -12.21 -6.91
N GLU A 104 3.36 -13.04 -7.19
CA GLU A 104 4.39 -12.74 -8.18
C GLU A 104 3.81 -12.66 -9.59
N ASN A 105 3.09 -13.71 -10.00
CA ASN A 105 2.53 -13.82 -11.36
C ASN A 105 1.30 -12.93 -11.54
N ASP A 106 0.39 -12.91 -10.58
CA ASP A 106 -0.86 -12.14 -10.67
C ASP A 106 -0.61 -10.63 -10.70
N LEU A 107 0.40 -10.14 -9.95
CA LEU A 107 0.80 -8.75 -9.98
C LEU A 107 1.56 -8.42 -11.26
N SER A 108 2.49 -9.26 -11.71
CA SER A 108 3.22 -9.05 -12.97
C SER A 108 2.27 -8.86 -14.15
N ALA A 109 1.20 -9.65 -14.20
CA ALA A 109 0.19 -9.56 -15.26
C ALA A 109 -0.67 -8.27 -15.21
N ARG A 110 -0.62 -7.51 -14.11
CA ARG A 110 -1.49 -6.34 -13.84
C ARG A 110 -0.72 -5.12 -13.32
N ALA A 111 0.59 -5.07 -13.57
CA ALA A 111 1.46 -4.02 -13.02
C ALA A 111 1.34 -2.67 -13.74
N GLU A 112 0.74 -2.63 -14.94
CA GLU A 112 0.62 -1.40 -15.71
C GLU A 112 -0.12 -0.30 -14.92
N GLY A 113 0.50 0.87 -14.85
CA GLY A 113 -0.03 2.03 -14.12
C GLY A 113 0.07 1.93 -12.61
N LEU A 114 0.87 0.99 -12.09
CA LEU A 114 1.17 0.82 -10.67
C LEU A 114 2.66 1.04 -10.39
N THR A 115 2.95 1.68 -9.28
CA THR A 115 4.26 1.62 -8.62
C THR A 115 4.19 0.60 -7.51
N VAL A 116 5.10 -0.39 -7.54
CA VAL A 116 5.11 -1.51 -6.60
C VAL A 116 6.25 -1.35 -5.60
N LEU A 117 5.96 -1.50 -4.32
CA LEU A 117 6.95 -1.52 -3.24
C LEU A 117 6.96 -2.91 -2.60
N THR A 118 8.14 -3.48 -2.37
CA THR A 118 8.28 -4.73 -1.62
C THR A 118 9.50 -4.73 -0.72
N VAL A 119 9.43 -5.48 0.37
CA VAL A 119 10.58 -5.78 1.26
C VAL A 119 11.18 -7.16 0.95
N ASP A 120 10.52 -7.94 0.08
CA ASP A 120 10.92 -9.30 -0.28
C ASP A 120 11.92 -9.26 -1.43
N PRO A 121 13.19 -9.70 -1.23
CA PRO A 121 14.21 -9.67 -2.29
C PRO A 121 13.86 -10.55 -3.49
N GLY A 122 13.22 -11.70 -3.26
CA GLY A 122 12.84 -12.62 -4.34
C GLY A 122 11.79 -12.00 -5.26
N LEU A 123 10.76 -11.37 -4.69
CA LEU A 123 9.76 -10.62 -5.46
C LEU A 123 10.36 -9.43 -6.19
N LEU A 124 11.31 -8.72 -5.56
CA LEU A 124 11.99 -7.59 -6.18
C LEU A 124 12.74 -8.03 -7.46
N GLU A 125 13.52 -9.12 -7.36
CA GLU A 125 14.27 -9.66 -8.48
C GLU A 125 13.35 -10.17 -9.60
N ALA A 126 12.31 -10.94 -9.26
CA ALA A 126 11.37 -11.49 -10.21
C ALA A 126 10.62 -10.40 -10.98
N TRP A 127 10.10 -9.41 -10.28
CA TRP A 127 9.38 -8.30 -10.91
C TRP A 127 10.29 -7.39 -11.73
N HIS A 128 11.51 -7.13 -11.26
CA HIS A 128 12.50 -6.39 -12.05
C HIS A 128 12.82 -7.11 -13.36
N ALA A 129 13.02 -8.43 -13.31
CA ALA A 129 13.26 -9.25 -14.49
C ALA A 129 12.03 -9.29 -15.45
N ALA A 130 10.82 -9.21 -14.91
CA ALA A 130 9.58 -9.13 -15.68
C ALA A 130 9.26 -7.72 -16.23
N GLY A 131 10.11 -6.71 -15.96
CA GLY A 131 9.92 -5.35 -16.43
C GLY A 131 8.87 -4.54 -15.61
N VAL A 132 8.48 -5.02 -14.44
CA VAL A 132 7.62 -4.28 -13.51
C VAL A 132 8.40 -3.15 -12.86
N PHE A 133 7.79 -1.97 -12.77
CA PHE A 133 8.39 -0.88 -12.00
C PHE A 133 8.24 -1.15 -10.50
N VAL A 134 9.29 -1.67 -9.90
CA VAL A 134 9.33 -2.07 -8.49
C VAL A 134 10.44 -1.36 -7.73
N VAL A 135 10.15 -0.99 -6.50
CA VAL A 135 11.06 -0.31 -5.59
C VAL A 135 11.24 -1.12 -4.31
N ALA A 136 12.48 -1.29 -3.89
CA ALA A 136 12.78 -1.93 -2.62
C ALA A 136 12.33 -1.02 -1.46
N ALA A 137 11.43 -1.52 -0.62
CA ALA A 137 11.04 -0.87 0.61
C ALA A 137 11.95 -1.36 1.74
N MET A 138 12.66 -0.45 2.39
CA MET A 138 13.48 -0.79 3.55
C MET A 138 12.72 -0.42 4.83
N PRO A 139 12.39 -1.37 5.70
CA PRO A 139 11.78 -1.07 6.98
C PRO A 139 12.75 -0.25 7.83
N ARG A 140 12.26 0.87 8.36
CA ARG A 140 13.03 1.66 9.32
C ARG A 140 13.23 0.81 10.57
N ARG A 141 14.45 0.38 10.86
CA ARG A 141 14.75 -0.24 12.15
C ARG A 141 14.46 0.78 13.25
N PRO A 142 13.71 0.42 14.31
CA PRO A 142 13.62 1.28 15.48
C PRO A 142 15.06 1.50 15.99
N LEU A 143 15.44 2.76 16.19
CA LEU A 143 16.67 3.04 16.92
C LEU A 143 16.54 2.38 18.30
N PRO A 144 17.57 1.65 18.78
CA PRO A 144 17.53 1.13 20.13
C PRO A 144 17.28 2.32 21.07
N ALA A 145 16.29 2.16 21.95
CA ALA A 145 16.04 3.16 22.97
C ALA A 145 17.33 3.32 23.78
N THR A 146 18.02 4.44 23.62
CA THR A 146 19.09 4.83 24.53
C THR A 146 18.42 5.12 25.85
N HIS A 147 18.43 4.16 26.77
CA HIS A 147 18.13 4.44 28.17
C HIS A 147 19.19 5.45 28.67
N PRO A 148 18.81 6.65 29.10
CA PRO A 148 19.73 7.44 29.89
C PRO A 148 19.95 6.69 31.20
N LEU A 149 21.22 6.47 31.55
CA LEU A 149 21.65 6.03 32.86
C LEU A 149 21.30 7.06 33.91
#